data_7dc2d812936084bf495ea84542eb1dcc
#
_entry.id   7dc2d812936084bf495ea84542eb1dcc
#
_cell.length_a   1.000
_cell.length_b   1.000
_cell.length_c   1.000
_cell.angle_alpha   90.00
_cell.angle_beta   90.00
_cell.angle_gamma   90.00
#
_symmetry.space_group_name_H-M   'P 1'
#
loop_
_entity.id
_entity.type
_entity.pdbx_description
1 polymer ?
#
loop_
_entity_poly.entity_id
_entity_poly.type
_entity_poly.pdbx_seq_one_letter_code
_entity_poly.pdbx_strand_id
1 'polypeptide(L)'
;MRSQRVDPANIDALPFTTQRATMINGNTELIAHIGYPTHSFKSPMIYNPYFEHVGVNAIVVPMGCQPADYPAFLKSVFTLTNIRGALITMPHKVVTVGLLDEVTPTVRVAGACNAVKRLPDGRLVGDQFDGAGFVRGVQRKGLQLAGARVLVVGSGGVGCAIAASLAGAGIAHISLFDVHTTSAEALGQRIRDNYPAIDVKTGSLDPAGFDLVVNATPMGMNEGDPLPLDVSRLDAST
;
A
#
# COMPACT_ATOMS: atom_id res chain seq x y z
N MET A 1 -3.14 21.04 -28.81
CA MET A 1 -2.18 21.28 -27.70
C MET A 1 -1.56 19.95 -27.31
N ARG A 2 -0.24 19.77 -27.51
CA ARG A 2 0.47 18.52 -27.18
C ARG A 2 0.70 18.49 -25.66
N SER A 3 0.20 17.47 -24.98
CA SER A 3 0.51 17.23 -23.57
C SER A 3 1.99 16.86 -23.45
N GLN A 4 2.77 17.71 -22.81
CA GLN A 4 4.15 17.35 -22.44
C GLN A 4 4.06 16.30 -21.32
N ARG A 5 4.53 15.08 -21.60
CA ARG A 5 4.74 14.06 -20.58
C ARG A 5 5.96 14.48 -19.76
N VAL A 6 5.79 14.72 -18.47
CA VAL A 6 6.89 14.96 -17.54
C VAL A 6 7.65 13.64 -17.37
N ASP A 7 8.95 13.64 -17.63
CA ASP A 7 9.85 12.51 -17.43
C ASP A 7 10.03 12.26 -15.91
N PRO A 8 9.62 11.10 -15.38
CA PRO A 8 9.73 10.82 -13.96
C PRO A 8 11.18 10.65 -13.45
N ALA A 9 12.19 10.62 -14.34
CA ALA A 9 13.59 10.52 -13.95
C ALA A 9 14.22 11.87 -13.53
N ASN A 10 13.50 12.99 -13.64
CA ASN A 10 14.07 14.34 -13.45
C ASN A 10 13.38 15.12 -12.31
N ILE A 11 12.94 14.45 -11.27
CA ILE A 11 12.27 15.09 -10.12
C ILE A 11 13.26 15.94 -9.29
N ASP A 12 14.55 15.58 -9.28
CA ASP A 12 15.59 16.28 -8.50
C ASP A 12 16.11 17.58 -9.14
N ALA A 13 15.73 17.89 -10.38
CA ALA A 13 16.22 19.03 -11.13
C ALA A 13 15.23 20.20 -11.29
N LEU A 14 14.09 20.16 -10.60
CA LEU A 14 13.11 21.23 -10.67
C LEU A 14 13.55 22.40 -9.77
N PRO A 15 13.77 23.61 -10.29
CA PRO A 15 14.06 24.76 -9.45
C PRO A 15 12.86 25.02 -8.54
N PHE A 16 13.10 25.08 -7.22
CA PHE A 16 12.14 25.58 -6.26
C PHE A 16 11.91 27.09 -6.54
N THR A 17 11.11 27.39 -7.55
CA THR A 17 10.54 28.71 -7.64
C THR A 17 9.56 28.87 -6.49
N THR A 18 9.65 29.97 -5.75
CA THR A 18 8.70 30.39 -4.72
C THR A 18 7.32 30.62 -5.36
N GLN A 19 6.66 29.54 -5.75
CA GLN A 19 5.28 29.56 -6.18
C GLN A 19 4.44 29.73 -4.91
N ARG A 20 3.56 30.73 -4.87
CA ARG A 20 2.66 30.97 -3.74
C ARG A 20 1.96 29.67 -3.39
N ALA A 21 2.14 29.21 -2.15
CA ALA A 21 1.39 28.08 -1.61
C ALA A 21 -0.08 28.25 -1.97
N THR A 22 -0.67 27.24 -2.58
CA THR A 22 -2.10 27.27 -2.93
C THR A 22 -2.86 27.42 -1.62
N MET A 23 -3.40 28.60 -1.34
CA MET A 23 -4.13 28.82 -0.10
C MET A 23 -5.38 27.94 -0.10
N ILE A 24 -5.57 27.16 0.97
CA ILE A 24 -6.80 26.41 1.20
C ILE A 24 -7.97 27.40 1.16
N ASN A 25 -9.00 27.09 0.38
CA ASN A 25 -10.19 27.93 0.21
C ASN A 25 -11.47 27.06 0.15
N GLY A 26 -12.63 27.70 0.00
CA GLY A 26 -13.90 27.00 0.00
C GLY A 26 -14.13 25.97 -1.11
N ASN A 27 -13.25 25.96 -2.14
CA ASN A 27 -13.30 24.99 -3.24
C ASN A 27 -12.25 23.88 -3.10
N THR A 28 -11.48 23.88 -2.00
CA THR A 28 -10.43 22.87 -1.81
C THR A 28 -11.05 21.50 -1.53
N GLU A 29 -10.69 20.51 -2.33
CA GLU A 29 -11.08 19.13 -2.12
C GLU A 29 -10.20 18.48 -1.04
N LEU A 30 -10.81 17.66 -0.19
CA LEU A 30 -10.14 16.96 0.89
C LEU A 30 -9.88 15.49 0.50
N ILE A 31 -8.70 15.00 0.81
CA ILE A 31 -8.37 13.58 0.82
C ILE A 31 -8.03 13.22 2.26
N ALA A 32 -8.89 12.44 2.91
CA ALA A 32 -8.66 11.99 4.27
C ALA A 32 -7.54 10.95 4.31
N HIS A 33 -6.50 11.15 5.12
CA HIS A 33 -5.49 10.11 5.37
C HIS A 33 -5.72 9.53 6.76
N ILE A 34 -6.42 8.39 6.82
CA ILE A 34 -6.98 7.83 8.05
C ILE A 34 -6.12 6.68 8.58
N GLY A 35 -5.79 6.73 9.86
CA GLY A 35 -5.03 5.71 10.57
C GLY A 35 -4.68 6.13 11.99
N TYR A 36 -3.82 5.34 12.67
CA TYR A 36 -3.36 5.64 14.02
C TYR A 36 -2.05 4.90 14.33
N PRO A 37 -1.07 5.56 14.94
CA PRO A 37 -0.95 7.01 15.22
C PRO A 37 -0.54 7.81 13.97
N THR A 38 -0.81 9.11 13.95
CA THR A 38 -0.62 9.97 12.76
C THR A 38 0.82 10.44 12.53
N HIS A 39 1.68 10.41 13.54
CA HIS A 39 3.06 10.95 13.44
C HIS A 39 3.92 10.24 12.39
N SER A 40 3.58 9.00 12.03
CA SER A 40 4.27 8.22 11.00
C SER A 40 3.78 8.48 9.57
N PHE A 41 2.75 9.31 9.38
CA PHE A 41 2.14 9.55 8.07
C PHE A 41 3.06 10.36 7.16
N LYS A 42 3.38 9.80 5.98
CA LYS A 42 4.23 10.44 4.97
C LYS A 42 3.44 10.96 3.76
N SER A 43 2.23 10.43 3.51
CA SER A 43 1.43 10.79 2.33
C SER A 43 1.18 12.30 2.17
N PRO A 44 0.89 13.08 3.24
CA PRO A 44 0.73 14.54 3.08
C PRO A 44 1.98 15.23 2.52
N MET A 45 3.18 14.75 2.91
CA MET A 45 4.46 15.30 2.45
C MET A 45 4.78 14.96 0.99
N ILE A 46 4.12 13.94 0.44
CA ILE A 46 4.29 13.48 -0.95
C ILE A 46 3.24 14.13 -1.85
N TYR A 47 1.96 14.03 -1.46
CA TYR A 47 0.86 14.45 -2.32
C TYR A 47 0.62 15.96 -2.31
N ASN A 48 0.75 16.63 -1.17
CA ASN A 48 0.42 18.07 -1.12
C ASN A 48 1.37 18.92 -1.98
N PRO A 49 2.71 18.72 -1.94
CA PRO A 49 3.62 19.40 -2.87
C PRO A 49 3.36 19.04 -4.33
N TYR A 50 2.98 17.80 -4.60
CA TYR A 50 2.63 17.38 -5.97
C TYR A 50 1.37 18.07 -6.47
N PHE A 51 0.31 18.17 -5.66
CA PHE A 51 -0.93 18.88 -6.02
C PHE A 51 -0.67 20.35 -6.31
N GLU A 52 0.15 20.99 -5.48
CA GLU A 52 0.59 22.37 -5.71
C GLU A 52 1.33 22.50 -7.04
N HIS A 53 2.28 21.61 -7.31
CA HIS A 53 3.06 21.61 -8.56
C HIS A 53 2.20 21.46 -9.82
N VAL A 54 1.17 20.60 -9.77
CA VAL A 54 0.29 20.33 -10.93
C VAL A 54 -0.97 21.20 -10.94
N GLY A 55 -1.13 22.14 -9.99
CA GLY A 55 -2.25 23.07 -9.92
C GLY A 55 -3.58 22.42 -9.53
N VAL A 56 -3.56 21.30 -8.79
CA VAL A 56 -4.77 20.64 -8.28
C VAL A 56 -5.15 21.23 -6.93
N ASN A 57 -6.33 21.82 -6.82
CA ASN A 57 -6.85 22.40 -5.57
C ASN A 57 -7.37 21.29 -4.65
N ALA A 58 -6.50 20.47 -4.12
CA ALA A 58 -6.78 19.39 -3.19
C ALA A 58 -5.70 19.31 -2.11
N ILE A 59 -6.06 18.75 -0.95
CA ILE A 59 -5.13 18.55 0.16
C ILE A 59 -5.35 17.19 0.82
N VAL A 60 -4.25 16.49 1.12
CA VAL A 60 -4.26 15.30 1.97
C VAL A 60 -4.15 15.74 3.42
N VAL A 61 -5.13 15.38 4.24
CA VAL A 61 -5.22 15.76 5.66
C VAL A 61 -5.06 14.52 6.53
N PRO A 62 -4.06 14.47 7.44
CA PRO A 62 -3.90 13.37 8.38
C PRO A 62 -5.06 13.39 9.40
N MET A 63 -5.73 12.25 9.56
CA MET A 63 -6.87 12.07 10.48
C MET A 63 -6.61 10.86 11.35
N GLY A 64 -6.30 11.12 12.64
CA GLY A 64 -6.10 10.08 13.65
C GLY A 64 -7.44 9.49 14.09
N CYS A 65 -7.63 8.19 13.91
CA CYS A 65 -8.84 7.49 14.32
C CYS A 65 -8.49 6.18 15.01
N GLN A 66 -9.02 5.97 16.22
CA GLN A 66 -8.86 4.72 16.96
C GLN A 66 -9.61 3.57 16.26
N PRO A 67 -9.14 2.30 16.40
CA PRO A 67 -9.78 1.16 15.78
C PRO A 67 -11.27 1.01 16.12
N ALA A 68 -11.66 1.31 17.36
CA ALA A 68 -13.04 1.20 17.80
C ALA A 68 -13.99 2.19 17.10
N ASP A 69 -13.49 3.38 16.76
CA ASP A 69 -14.30 4.47 16.16
C ASP A 69 -14.29 4.43 14.63
N TYR A 70 -13.29 3.75 14.05
CA TYR A 70 -13.03 3.80 12.63
C TYR A 70 -14.21 3.39 11.73
N PRO A 71 -14.97 2.31 12.02
CA PRO A 71 -16.08 1.92 11.15
C PRO A 71 -17.17 3.01 11.00
N ALA A 72 -17.48 3.69 12.10
CA ALA A 72 -18.43 4.80 12.08
C ALA A 72 -17.82 6.06 11.43
N PHE A 73 -16.54 6.34 11.72
CA PHE A 73 -15.84 7.49 11.17
C PHE A 73 -15.68 7.41 9.66
N LEU A 74 -15.35 6.24 9.10
CA LEU A 74 -15.22 6.05 7.65
C LEU A 74 -16.51 6.45 6.92
N LYS A 75 -17.67 6.03 7.43
CA LYS A 75 -18.96 6.42 6.85
C LYS A 75 -19.23 7.92 7.00
N SER A 76 -18.92 8.48 8.18
CA SER A 76 -19.16 9.89 8.47
C SER A 76 -18.29 10.83 7.64
N VAL A 77 -17.01 10.52 7.40
CA VAL A 77 -16.11 11.38 6.62
C VAL A 77 -16.62 11.53 5.17
N PHE A 78 -17.24 10.50 4.62
CA PHE A 78 -17.82 10.56 3.28
C PHE A 78 -19.18 11.27 3.21
N THR A 79 -19.72 11.78 4.30
CA THR A 79 -20.88 12.71 4.25
C THR A 79 -20.47 14.14 3.90
N LEU A 80 -19.18 14.48 4.00
CA LEU A 80 -18.66 15.78 3.59
C LEU A 80 -18.84 15.98 2.08
N THR A 81 -19.19 17.18 1.66
CA THR A 81 -19.47 17.50 0.25
C THR A 81 -18.22 17.69 -0.58
N ASN A 82 -17.10 18.07 0.06
CA ASN A 82 -15.80 18.32 -0.57
C ASN A 82 -14.78 17.19 -0.34
N ILE A 83 -15.19 16.02 0.15
CA ILE A 83 -14.32 14.85 0.26
C ILE A 83 -14.18 14.17 -1.10
N ARG A 84 -12.95 14.07 -1.61
CA ARG A 84 -12.62 13.40 -2.87
C ARG A 84 -12.39 11.91 -2.70
N GLY A 85 -11.81 11.53 -1.57
CA GLY A 85 -11.46 10.15 -1.24
C GLY A 85 -10.74 10.03 0.09
N ALA A 86 -10.35 8.81 0.42
CA ALA A 86 -9.57 8.54 1.61
C ALA A 86 -8.38 7.62 1.30
N LEU A 87 -7.23 7.92 1.89
CA LEU A 87 -6.09 7.02 2.00
C LEU A 87 -6.17 6.33 3.36
N ILE A 88 -6.08 5.02 3.36
CA ILE A 88 -6.20 4.21 4.57
C ILE A 88 -4.84 3.62 4.93
N THR A 89 -4.42 3.80 6.19
CA THR A 89 -3.19 3.21 6.70
C THR A 89 -3.41 2.39 7.97
N MET A 90 -2.34 1.97 8.62
CA MET A 90 -2.43 1.18 9.85
C MET A 90 -3.32 1.85 10.90
N PRO A 91 -4.12 1.07 11.66
CA PRO A 91 -4.31 -0.38 11.57
C PRO A 91 -5.50 -0.80 10.72
N HIS A 92 -6.08 0.08 9.89
CA HIS A 92 -7.43 -0.04 9.33
C HIS A 92 -7.55 -0.78 7.99
N LYS A 93 -6.44 -1.01 7.26
CA LYS A 93 -6.47 -1.53 5.88
C LYS A 93 -7.28 -2.83 5.71
N VAL A 94 -7.21 -3.74 6.67
CA VAL A 94 -7.92 -5.03 6.60
C VAL A 94 -9.40 -4.86 6.92
N VAL A 95 -9.74 -4.17 8.01
CA VAL A 95 -11.14 -3.97 8.42
C VAL A 95 -11.91 -3.13 7.40
N THR A 96 -11.25 -2.25 6.68
CA THR A 96 -11.87 -1.42 5.63
C THR A 96 -12.61 -2.25 4.59
N VAL A 97 -12.09 -3.41 4.20
CA VAL A 97 -12.69 -4.26 3.17
C VAL A 97 -14.14 -4.61 3.46
N GLY A 98 -14.45 -4.92 4.72
CA GLY A 98 -15.81 -5.25 5.17
C GLY A 98 -16.75 -4.05 5.33
N LEU A 99 -16.24 -2.82 5.15
CA LEU A 99 -17.02 -1.57 5.29
C LEU A 99 -17.42 -0.97 3.93
N LEU A 100 -16.96 -1.56 2.82
CA LEU A 100 -17.13 -1.04 1.47
C LEU A 100 -18.27 -1.77 0.73
N ASP A 101 -18.90 -1.05 -0.20
CA ASP A 101 -19.93 -1.62 -1.07
C ASP A 101 -19.32 -2.40 -2.23
N GLU A 102 -18.12 -2.01 -2.67
CA GLU A 102 -17.42 -2.64 -3.79
C GLU A 102 -15.90 -2.59 -3.58
N VAL A 103 -15.21 -3.64 -4.04
CA VAL A 103 -13.75 -3.70 -3.99
C VAL A 103 -13.18 -4.22 -5.31
N THR A 104 -12.00 -3.73 -5.68
CA THR A 104 -11.29 -4.19 -6.87
C THR A 104 -10.79 -5.65 -6.71
N PRO A 105 -10.47 -6.35 -7.82
CA PRO A 105 -9.85 -7.67 -7.76
C PRO A 105 -8.57 -7.68 -6.89
N THR A 106 -7.76 -6.62 -6.97
CA THR A 106 -6.55 -6.48 -6.15
C THR A 106 -6.86 -6.52 -4.66
N VAL A 107 -7.90 -5.81 -4.22
CA VAL A 107 -8.34 -5.81 -2.80
C VAL A 107 -8.85 -7.20 -2.39
N ARG A 108 -9.57 -7.90 -3.27
CA ARG A 108 -10.08 -9.26 -2.97
C ARG A 108 -8.94 -10.23 -2.68
N VAL A 109 -7.88 -10.21 -3.48
CA VAL A 109 -6.70 -11.06 -3.27
C VAL A 109 -5.92 -10.62 -2.05
N ALA A 110 -5.64 -9.32 -1.93
CA ALA A 110 -4.90 -8.78 -0.79
C ALA A 110 -5.66 -8.95 0.54
N GLY A 111 -6.99 -8.86 0.54
CA GLY A 111 -7.78 -8.78 1.78
C GLY A 111 -7.51 -7.49 2.56
N ALA A 112 -7.02 -6.46 1.88
CA ALA A 112 -6.67 -5.17 2.46
C ALA A 112 -6.90 -4.04 1.44
N CYS A 113 -7.32 -2.87 1.92
CA CYS A 113 -7.62 -1.69 1.13
C CYS A 113 -6.83 -0.49 1.65
N ASN A 114 -6.19 0.30 0.77
CA ASN A 114 -5.48 1.52 1.16
C ASN A 114 -6.03 2.79 0.52
N ALA A 115 -7.02 2.68 -0.36
CA ALA A 115 -7.66 3.84 -0.98
C ALA A 115 -9.17 3.60 -1.12
N VAL A 116 -9.96 4.58 -0.75
CA VAL A 116 -11.43 4.55 -0.84
C VAL A 116 -11.92 5.81 -1.54
N LYS A 117 -12.88 5.64 -2.44
CA LYS A 117 -13.63 6.78 -2.99
C LYS A 117 -15.12 6.50 -2.95
N ARG A 118 -15.92 7.59 -2.95
CA ARG A 118 -17.36 7.52 -3.15
C ARG A 118 -17.71 7.69 -4.62
N LEU A 119 -18.54 6.81 -5.14
CA LEU A 119 -19.13 6.93 -6.47
C LEU A 119 -20.27 7.96 -6.48
N PRO A 120 -20.72 8.41 -7.68
CA PRO A 120 -21.87 9.34 -7.79
C PRO A 120 -23.18 8.81 -7.20
N ASP A 121 -23.34 7.49 -7.16
CA ASP A 121 -24.51 6.82 -6.56
C ASP A 121 -24.41 6.65 -5.03
N GLY A 122 -23.32 7.13 -4.43
CA GLY A 122 -23.08 7.10 -2.98
C GLY A 122 -22.30 5.89 -2.49
N ARG A 123 -22.12 4.84 -3.29
CA ARG A 123 -21.37 3.63 -2.92
C ARG A 123 -19.90 3.94 -2.66
N LEU A 124 -19.31 3.27 -1.68
CA LEU A 124 -17.88 3.32 -1.38
C LEU A 124 -17.15 2.18 -2.08
N VAL A 125 -16.16 2.53 -2.90
CA VAL A 125 -15.31 1.58 -3.63
C VAL A 125 -13.88 1.66 -3.12
N GLY A 126 -13.28 0.50 -2.85
CA GLY A 126 -11.92 0.38 -2.38
C GLY A 126 -10.93 -0.20 -3.39
N ASP A 127 -9.69 0.29 -3.31
CA ASP A 127 -8.57 -0.20 -4.09
C ASP A 127 -7.30 -0.33 -3.23
N GLN A 128 -6.26 -0.98 -3.80
CA GLN A 128 -5.00 -1.25 -3.13
C GLN A 128 -3.80 -0.95 -4.04
N PHE A 129 -3.02 0.07 -3.69
CA PHE A 129 -1.90 0.56 -4.50
C PHE A 129 -0.51 0.28 -3.89
N ASP A 130 -0.41 -0.09 -2.60
CA ASP A 130 0.88 -0.31 -1.94
C ASP A 130 1.71 -1.37 -2.65
N GLY A 131 1.09 -2.50 -2.98
CA GLY A 131 1.76 -3.61 -3.65
C GLY A 131 2.20 -3.27 -5.08
N ALA A 132 1.37 -2.54 -5.84
CA ALA A 132 1.74 -2.07 -7.17
C ALA A 132 2.93 -1.09 -7.12
N GLY A 133 2.96 -0.22 -6.10
CA GLY A 133 4.09 0.67 -5.84
C GLY A 133 5.38 -0.10 -5.54
N PHE A 134 5.29 -1.12 -4.69
CA PHE A 134 6.41 -2.00 -4.36
C PHE A 134 6.96 -2.72 -5.61
N VAL A 135 6.10 -3.39 -6.38
CA VAL A 135 6.46 -4.11 -7.61
C VAL A 135 7.19 -3.18 -8.60
N ARG A 136 6.65 -1.98 -8.83
CA ARG A 136 7.32 -0.99 -9.69
C ARG A 136 8.68 -0.56 -9.13
N GLY A 137 8.80 -0.43 -7.81
CA GLY A 137 10.04 -0.06 -7.14
C GLY A 137 11.15 -1.08 -7.36
N VAL A 138 10.87 -2.37 -7.15
CA VAL A 138 11.87 -3.44 -7.33
C VAL A 138 12.22 -3.65 -8.80
N GLN A 139 11.25 -3.55 -9.71
CA GLN A 139 11.50 -3.62 -11.16
C GLN A 139 12.39 -2.48 -11.66
N ARG A 140 12.21 -1.26 -11.14
CA ARG A 140 13.11 -0.13 -11.46
C ARG A 140 14.55 -0.35 -10.99
N LYS A 141 14.75 -1.17 -9.99
CA LYS A 141 16.08 -1.59 -9.52
C LYS A 141 16.66 -2.78 -10.29
N GLY A 142 15.97 -3.25 -11.32
CA GLY A 142 16.44 -4.28 -12.23
C GLY A 142 15.99 -5.70 -11.90
N LEU A 143 15.20 -5.91 -10.82
CA LEU A 143 14.72 -7.23 -10.47
C LEU A 143 13.68 -7.72 -11.48
N GLN A 144 13.90 -8.92 -12.03
CA GLN A 144 12.97 -9.62 -12.88
C GLN A 144 12.04 -10.47 -12.02
N LEU A 145 10.75 -10.16 -12.00
CA LEU A 145 9.78 -10.86 -11.17
C LEU A 145 9.18 -12.10 -11.83
N ALA A 146 9.13 -12.14 -13.17
CA ALA A 146 8.59 -13.30 -13.88
C ALA A 146 9.45 -14.54 -13.57
N GLY A 147 8.81 -15.57 -13.01
CA GLY A 147 9.47 -16.81 -12.60
C GLY A 147 10.23 -16.76 -11.27
N ALA A 148 10.30 -15.60 -10.62
CA ALA A 148 11.04 -15.43 -9.36
C ALA A 148 10.45 -16.24 -8.20
N ARG A 149 11.30 -16.54 -7.23
CA ARG A 149 10.98 -17.14 -5.93
C ARG A 149 11.01 -16.05 -4.86
N VAL A 150 9.91 -15.87 -4.13
CA VAL A 150 9.78 -14.76 -3.18
C VAL A 150 9.42 -15.26 -1.78
N LEU A 151 10.06 -14.69 -0.75
CA LEU A 151 9.66 -14.82 0.64
C LEU A 151 9.07 -13.48 1.12
N VAL A 152 7.85 -13.50 1.66
CA VAL A 152 7.23 -12.34 2.32
C VAL A 152 7.06 -12.64 3.79
N VAL A 153 7.70 -11.85 4.64
CA VAL A 153 7.62 -11.93 6.10
C VAL A 153 6.68 -10.84 6.60
N GLY A 154 5.56 -11.26 7.18
CA GLY A 154 4.45 -10.40 7.59
C GLY A 154 3.28 -10.47 6.60
N SER A 155 2.10 -10.85 7.10
CA SER A 155 0.84 -10.98 6.34
C SER A 155 -0.21 -9.97 6.81
N GLY A 156 0.22 -8.82 7.31
CA GLY A 156 -0.62 -7.65 7.60
C GLY A 156 -1.03 -6.91 6.33
N GLY A 157 -1.65 -5.74 6.47
CA GLY A 157 -2.21 -4.99 5.34
C GLY A 157 -1.22 -4.69 4.20
N VAL A 158 0.06 -4.41 4.52
CA VAL A 158 1.10 -4.16 3.50
C VAL A 158 1.61 -5.47 2.92
N GLY A 159 1.90 -6.47 3.75
CA GLY A 159 2.37 -7.78 3.29
C GLY A 159 1.37 -8.46 2.36
N CYS A 160 0.08 -8.42 2.68
CA CYS A 160 -0.99 -8.91 1.82
C CYS A 160 -1.01 -8.19 0.45
N ALA A 161 -0.86 -6.86 0.46
CA ALA A 161 -0.84 -6.06 -0.76
C ALA A 161 0.36 -6.39 -1.66
N ILE A 162 1.55 -6.50 -1.05
CA ILE A 162 2.79 -6.84 -1.75
C ILE A 162 2.70 -8.25 -2.33
N ALA A 163 2.29 -9.24 -1.53
CA ALA A 163 2.15 -10.63 -1.97
C ALA A 163 1.16 -10.77 -3.13
N ALA A 164 -0.01 -10.13 -3.05
CA ALA A 164 -1.00 -10.11 -4.13
C ALA A 164 -0.44 -9.49 -5.42
N SER A 165 0.30 -8.39 -5.32
CA SER A 165 0.87 -7.72 -6.49
C SER A 165 2.06 -8.47 -7.09
N LEU A 166 2.86 -9.13 -6.28
CA LEU A 166 3.93 -10.03 -6.74
C LEU A 166 3.35 -11.24 -7.49
N ALA A 167 2.26 -11.82 -6.97
CA ALA A 167 1.55 -12.89 -7.65
C ALA A 167 1.05 -12.43 -9.02
N GLY A 168 0.45 -11.24 -9.12
CA GLY A 168 0.04 -10.63 -10.39
C GLY A 168 1.20 -10.28 -11.33
N ALA A 169 2.43 -10.14 -10.82
CA ALA A 169 3.63 -9.88 -11.61
C ALA A 169 4.26 -11.17 -12.19
N GLY A 170 3.67 -12.36 -11.96
CA GLY A 170 4.09 -13.62 -12.57
C GLY A 170 5.25 -14.32 -11.88
N ILE A 171 5.40 -14.17 -10.57
CA ILE A 171 6.36 -14.98 -9.80
C ILE A 171 6.01 -16.47 -9.88
N ALA A 172 6.99 -17.36 -9.77
CA ALA A 172 6.76 -18.81 -9.81
C ALA A 172 6.47 -19.41 -8.43
N HIS A 173 7.05 -18.82 -7.38
CA HIS A 173 6.91 -19.32 -6.03
C HIS A 173 6.79 -18.17 -5.01
N ILE A 174 5.93 -18.37 -4.03
CA ILE A 174 5.84 -17.48 -2.88
C ILE A 174 5.80 -18.28 -1.57
N SER A 175 6.66 -17.91 -0.63
CA SER A 175 6.58 -18.35 0.76
C SER A 175 6.08 -17.22 1.64
N LEU A 176 5.11 -17.48 2.49
CA LEU A 176 4.49 -16.51 3.38
C LEU A 176 4.73 -16.91 4.82
N PHE A 177 5.20 -15.96 5.61
CA PHE A 177 5.36 -16.15 7.05
C PHE A 177 4.66 -15.02 7.82
N ASP A 178 3.99 -15.39 8.90
CA ASP A 178 3.48 -14.45 9.91
C ASP A 178 3.50 -15.15 11.27
N VAL A 179 3.70 -14.37 12.34
CA VAL A 179 3.60 -14.90 13.71
C VAL A 179 2.18 -15.39 14.02
N HIS A 180 1.18 -14.83 13.35
CA HIS A 180 -0.18 -15.34 13.31
C HIS A 180 -0.34 -16.23 12.06
N THR A 181 -0.07 -17.53 12.22
CA THR A 181 -0.07 -18.50 11.10
C THR A 181 -1.35 -18.46 10.27
N THR A 182 -2.50 -18.24 10.91
CA THR A 182 -3.80 -18.11 10.23
C THR A 182 -3.84 -16.97 9.23
N SER A 183 -3.11 -15.87 9.47
CA SER A 183 -3.02 -14.74 8.54
C SER A 183 -2.25 -15.12 7.27
N ALA A 184 -1.11 -15.80 7.41
CA ALA A 184 -0.32 -16.29 6.29
C ALA A 184 -1.09 -17.35 5.48
N GLU A 185 -1.77 -18.29 6.16
CA GLU A 185 -2.58 -19.32 5.52
C GLU A 185 -3.75 -18.73 4.72
N ALA A 186 -4.49 -17.79 5.31
CA ALA A 186 -5.61 -17.13 4.63
C ALA A 186 -5.13 -16.33 3.40
N LEU A 187 -3.99 -15.64 3.47
CA LEU A 187 -3.38 -14.97 2.33
C LEU A 187 -2.94 -15.99 1.28
N GLY A 188 -2.28 -17.06 1.69
CA GLY A 188 -1.85 -18.13 0.81
C GLY A 188 -3.00 -18.78 0.05
N GLN A 189 -4.14 -19.00 0.74
CA GLN A 189 -5.34 -19.54 0.10
C GLN A 189 -5.89 -18.59 -0.96
N ARG A 190 -6.02 -17.28 -0.66
CA ARG A 190 -6.48 -16.29 -1.66
C ARG A 190 -5.55 -16.21 -2.88
N ILE A 191 -4.23 -16.38 -2.69
CA ILE A 191 -3.29 -16.41 -3.81
C ILE A 191 -3.49 -17.68 -4.65
N ARG A 192 -3.62 -18.86 -4.05
CA ARG A 192 -3.90 -20.11 -4.77
C ARG A 192 -5.18 -20.04 -5.58
N ASP A 193 -6.24 -19.47 -5.02
CA ASP A 193 -7.55 -19.37 -5.65
C ASP A 193 -7.54 -18.46 -6.90
N ASN A 194 -6.67 -17.43 -6.90
CA ASN A 194 -6.62 -16.43 -7.97
C ASN A 194 -5.43 -16.63 -8.93
N TYR A 195 -4.37 -17.31 -8.49
CA TYR A 195 -3.14 -17.54 -9.25
C TYR A 195 -2.70 -19.02 -9.13
N PRO A 196 -3.45 -19.98 -9.70
CA PRO A 196 -3.22 -21.42 -9.48
C PRO A 196 -1.88 -21.94 -10.03
N ALA A 197 -1.20 -21.17 -10.88
CA ALA A 197 0.13 -21.53 -11.40
C ALA A 197 1.26 -21.25 -10.42
N ILE A 198 1.03 -20.52 -9.34
CA ILE A 198 2.07 -20.15 -8.36
C ILE A 198 2.15 -21.23 -7.28
N ASP A 199 3.38 -21.72 -7.01
CA ASP A 199 3.64 -22.58 -5.85
C ASP A 199 3.62 -21.72 -4.57
N VAL A 200 2.60 -21.92 -3.72
CA VAL A 200 2.39 -21.13 -2.49
C VAL A 200 2.66 -21.99 -1.27
N LYS A 201 3.64 -21.58 -0.46
CA LYS A 201 3.96 -22.19 0.83
C LYS A 201 3.74 -21.22 1.98
N THR A 202 3.56 -21.76 3.19
CA THR A 202 3.39 -20.98 4.41
C THR A 202 4.24 -21.58 5.54
N GLY A 203 4.62 -20.76 6.52
CA GLY A 203 5.23 -21.20 7.78
C GLY A 203 6.75 -21.25 7.83
N SER A 204 7.46 -21.08 6.69
CA SER A 204 8.94 -21.02 6.71
C SER A 204 9.42 -19.56 6.74
N LEU A 205 10.44 -19.31 7.58
CA LEU A 205 11.15 -18.03 7.70
C LEU A 205 12.57 -18.09 7.13
N ASP A 206 12.98 -19.23 6.56
CA ASP A 206 14.31 -19.41 5.97
C ASP A 206 14.41 -18.67 4.63
N PRO A 207 15.30 -17.66 4.50
CA PRO A 207 15.41 -16.85 3.28
C PRO A 207 16.27 -17.52 2.18
N ALA A 208 16.90 -18.64 2.44
CA ALA A 208 17.82 -19.27 1.49
C ALA A 208 17.12 -19.68 0.18
N GLY A 209 17.73 -19.33 -0.96
CA GLY A 209 17.26 -19.71 -2.29
C GLY A 209 16.04 -18.95 -2.79
N PHE A 210 15.78 -17.77 -2.26
CA PHE A 210 14.81 -16.81 -2.78
C PHE A 210 15.50 -15.68 -3.55
N ASP A 211 14.91 -15.24 -4.65
CA ASP A 211 15.38 -14.12 -5.46
C ASP A 211 14.99 -12.77 -4.85
N LEU A 212 13.97 -12.77 -3.98
CA LEU A 212 13.48 -11.60 -3.27
C LEU A 212 12.99 -11.98 -1.87
N VAL A 213 13.49 -11.30 -0.87
CA VAL A 213 13.01 -11.40 0.52
C VAL A 213 12.45 -10.06 0.96
N VAL A 214 11.19 -10.06 1.42
CA VAL A 214 10.46 -8.86 1.79
C VAL A 214 10.15 -8.87 3.28
N ASN A 215 10.66 -7.86 4.01
CA ASN A 215 10.18 -7.57 5.35
C ASN A 215 8.95 -6.65 5.28
N ALA A 216 7.77 -7.18 5.56
CA ALA A 216 6.51 -6.44 5.67
C ALA A 216 5.99 -6.40 7.12
N THR A 217 6.87 -6.62 8.10
CA THR A 217 6.60 -6.53 9.54
C THR A 217 6.93 -5.14 10.08
N PRO A 218 6.51 -4.78 11.30
CA PRO A 218 7.00 -3.58 11.99
C PRO A 218 8.47 -3.66 12.46
N MET A 219 9.11 -4.83 12.42
CA MET A 219 10.48 -5.01 12.86
C MET A 219 11.45 -4.19 12.00
N GLY A 220 12.33 -3.44 12.65
CA GLY A 220 13.25 -2.50 12.03
C GLY A 220 12.70 -1.07 11.90
N MET A 221 11.50 -0.79 12.43
CA MET A 221 10.95 0.58 12.49
C MET A 221 11.59 1.42 13.60
N ASN A 222 12.04 0.79 14.67
CA ASN A 222 12.70 1.45 15.78
C ASN A 222 14.15 0.99 15.92
N GLU A 223 14.99 1.86 16.48
CA GLU A 223 16.36 1.51 16.83
C GLU A 223 16.33 0.40 17.91
N GLY A 224 17.10 -0.69 17.66
CA GLY A 224 17.14 -1.86 18.55
C GLY A 224 16.08 -2.93 18.29
N ASP A 225 15.19 -2.74 17.32
CA ASP A 225 14.30 -3.83 16.89
C ASP A 225 15.10 -5.04 16.42
N PRO A 226 14.68 -6.27 16.75
CA PRO A 226 15.34 -7.48 16.22
C PRO A 226 15.15 -7.57 14.70
N LEU A 227 16.03 -8.29 14.03
CA LEU A 227 15.87 -8.62 12.61
C LEU A 227 14.64 -9.55 12.43
N PRO A 228 13.90 -9.39 11.33
CA PRO A 228 12.70 -10.18 11.08
C PRO A 228 12.99 -11.64 10.70
N LEU A 229 14.25 -11.94 10.34
CA LEU A 229 14.72 -13.26 9.94
C LEU A 229 16.25 -13.35 10.11
N ASP A 230 16.80 -14.57 9.92
CA ASP A 230 18.26 -14.78 9.93
C ASP A 230 18.88 -14.33 8.61
N VAL A 231 19.45 -13.12 8.62
CA VAL A 231 20.09 -12.51 7.44
C VAL A 231 21.39 -13.19 7.02
N SER A 232 22.00 -14.03 7.88
CA SER A 232 23.21 -14.78 7.53
C SER A 232 22.98 -15.83 6.44
N ARG A 233 21.71 -16.16 6.19
CA ARG A 233 21.26 -17.10 5.16
C ARG A 233 20.86 -16.43 3.85
N LEU A 234 20.95 -15.11 3.75
CA LEU A 234 20.86 -14.39 2.48
C LEU A 234 22.15 -14.54 1.71
N ASP A 235 22.07 -14.67 0.42
CA ASP A 235 23.26 -14.69 -0.46
C ASP A 235 23.26 -13.48 -1.42
N ALA A 236 24.33 -13.33 -2.20
CA ALA A 236 24.50 -12.18 -3.09
C ALA A 236 23.54 -12.18 -4.29
N SER A 237 22.76 -13.25 -4.47
CA SER A 237 21.73 -13.37 -5.52
C SER A 237 20.30 -13.06 -5.03
N THR A 238 20.16 -12.80 -3.71
CA THR A 238 18.87 -12.51 -3.07
C THR A 238 18.46 -11.04 -3.21
#